data_a3451a5af5297c91287f935c5a7bb82f
#
_entry.id   a3451a5af5297c91287f935c5a7bb82f
#
_cell.length_a   1.000
_cell.length_b   1.000
_cell.length_c   1.000
_cell.angle_alpha   90.00
_cell.angle_beta   90.00
_cell.angle_gamma   90.00
#
_symmetry.space_group_name_H-M   'P 1'
#
loop_
_entity.id
_entity.type
_entity.pdbx_description
1 polymer ?
#
loop_
_entity_poly.entity_id
_entity_poly.type
_entity_poly.pdbx_seq_one_letter_code
_entity_poly.pdbx_strand_id
1 'polypeptide(L)'
;MLKIYNTLVRDKQEFKPIDANKVRMYVCGMTVYDYCHLGHARVMVVFDMVYRWLKASGYEVNYVRNITDIDDKIIKRAAENKESIHALTQRFIDAMHEDADALGVQRPDHEPLATQYVPQMLDMIALLEKNGLAYQATDGDVNYAVRKFDGYGKLSGKSLEDLRAGERIEVASDKNDPLDFVLWKHAKNSEAEEVKWASKWGKGRPGWHIECSAMASDILGDHFDIHGGGADLQFPHHENEIAQSEGAHHCQFVNYWMHNGFVRVDNEKMSKSLGNFFTIREVLKKYDAEVVRFFILRAHYRSPLNYSDAHLDDAKGALTRLYTALKGAPSPLAPHPEGERNWLPSPFEGGTEGGGVVDWNSPSAIRFKAAMDDDFNTSEAIGVLFDLANEVNRNQSLETATLLRALAGVMGLLQREPQEFLQGGASDGGLDDAAIQTQIDTRIAAKKSKNFSDADRIRKELLEAGIVLEDSAQGTTWRRA
;
A
#
# COMPACT_ATOMS: atom_id res chain seq x y z
N MET A 1 -4.84 4.54 23.76
CA MET A 1 -3.45 4.60 23.29
C MET A 1 -3.27 3.58 22.20
N LEU A 2 -2.54 3.96 21.14
CA LEU A 2 -2.26 3.08 19.99
C LEU A 2 -1.51 1.83 20.46
N LYS A 3 -1.98 0.67 20.00
CA LYS A 3 -1.29 -0.62 20.13
C LYS A 3 -0.95 -1.13 18.75
N ILE A 4 0.23 -1.73 18.58
CA ILE A 4 0.70 -2.30 17.32
C ILE A 4 1.07 -3.76 17.57
N TYR A 5 0.58 -4.66 16.73
CA TYR A 5 1.05 -6.04 16.73
C TYR A 5 2.48 -6.09 16.19
N ASN A 6 3.40 -6.41 17.08
CA ASN A 6 4.81 -6.52 16.75
C ASN A 6 5.15 -7.97 16.39
N THR A 7 5.51 -8.21 15.14
CA THR A 7 5.84 -9.55 14.65
C THR A 7 7.01 -10.19 15.40
N LEU A 8 7.95 -9.36 15.90
CA LEU A 8 9.12 -9.85 16.62
C LEU A 8 8.73 -10.56 17.93
N VAL A 9 7.77 -10.00 18.66
CA VAL A 9 7.29 -10.57 19.93
C VAL A 9 5.97 -11.32 19.80
N ARG A 10 5.32 -11.25 18.62
CA ARG A 10 4.04 -11.91 18.29
C ARG A 10 2.89 -11.52 19.21
N ASP A 11 2.90 -10.27 19.66
CA ASP A 11 1.87 -9.72 20.53
C ASP A 11 1.60 -8.24 20.22
N LYS A 12 0.44 -7.73 20.63
CA LYS A 12 0.10 -6.31 20.58
C LYS A 12 0.81 -5.57 21.71
N GLN A 13 1.63 -4.60 21.35
CA GLN A 13 2.34 -3.75 22.28
C GLN A 13 1.80 -2.32 22.23
N GLU A 14 1.80 -1.62 23.35
CA GLU A 14 1.55 -0.18 23.40
C GLU A 14 2.64 0.54 22.60
N PHE A 15 2.22 1.38 21.65
CA PHE A 15 3.16 2.13 20.82
C PHE A 15 3.79 3.27 21.60
N LYS A 16 5.11 3.23 21.68
CA LYS A 16 5.94 4.25 22.32
C LYS A 16 7.06 4.62 21.37
N PRO A 17 6.96 5.79 20.70
CA PRO A 17 8.03 6.23 19.82
C PRO A 17 9.31 6.54 20.61
N ILE A 18 10.45 6.41 19.96
CA ILE A 18 11.78 6.69 20.54
C ILE A 18 11.88 8.18 20.91
N ASP A 19 11.46 9.05 20.00
CA ASP A 19 11.40 10.49 20.20
C ASP A 19 9.94 10.91 20.42
N ALA A 20 9.68 11.65 21.50
CA ALA A 20 8.32 12.11 21.78
C ALA A 20 7.72 12.86 20.57
N ASN A 21 6.51 12.45 20.16
CA ASN A 21 5.76 13.02 19.03
C ASN A 21 6.38 12.82 17.64
N LYS A 22 7.51 12.10 17.50
CA LYS A 22 8.10 11.77 16.20
C LYS A 22 8.09 10.27 15.98
N VAL A 23 7.79 9.86 14.76
CA VAL A 23 7.80 8.46 14.35
C VAL A 23 8.67 8.30 13.11
N ARG A 24 9.65 7.42 13.19
CA ARG A 24 10.50 7.04 12.07
C ARG A 24 10.02 5.68 11.55
N MET A 25 9.55 5.65 10.31
CA MET A 25 8.96 4.48 9.69
C MET A 25 9.64 4.15 8.36
N TYR A 26 10.14 2.93 8.24
CA TYR A 26 10.66 2.37 6.99
C TYR A 26 9.74 1.27 6.49
N VAL A 27 9.43 1.27 5.20
CA VAL A 27 8.67 0.19 4.56
C VAL A 27 9.44 -0.29 3.33
N CYS A 28 9.71 -1.59 3.27
CA CYS A 28 10.34 -2.16 2.09
C CYS A 28 9.48 -1.91 0.86
N GLY A 29 10.09 -1.25 -0.12
CA GLY A 29 9.50 -0.97 -1.40
C GLY A 29 9.59 -2.14 -2.36
N MET A 30 9.52 -1.87 -3.64
CA MET A 30 9.48 -2.92 -4.65
C MET A 30 10.67 -2.89 -5.59
N THR A 31 10.96 -4.06 -6.17
CA THR A 31 11.91 -4.21 -7.27
C THR A 31 11.23 -3.81 -8.57
N VAL A 32 11.70 -2.76 -9.21
CA VAL A 32 11.05 -2.11 -10.35
C VAL A 32 11.46 -2.73 -11.69
N TYR A 33 11.03 -3.96 -11.95
CA TYR A 33 11.28 -4.69 -13.21
C TYR A 33 10.01 -5.02 -13.99
N ASP A 34 8.83 -4.78 -13.43
CA ASP A 34 7.52 -5.05 -14.02
C ASP A 34 6.43 -4.18 -13.36
N TYR A 35 5.22 -4.15 -13.92
CA TYR A 35 4.08 -3.44 -13.36
C TYR A 35 3.69 -3.95 -11.97
N CYS A 36 3.18 -3.02 -11.16
CA CYS A 36 2.68 -3.34 -9.82
C CYS A 36 1.45 -4.25 -9.89
N HIS A 37 1.40 -5.20 -8.96
CA HIS A 37 0.27 -6.12 -8.81
C HIS A 37 -0.51 -5.85 -7.51
N LEU A 38 -1.65 -6.53 -7.31
CA LEU A 38 -2.49 -6.35 -6.13
C LEU A 38 -1.78 -6.57 -4.79
N GLY A 39 -0.72 -7.40 -4.76
CA GLY A 39 0.12 -7.53 -3.56
C GLY A 39 0.84 -6.22 -3.21
N HIS A 40 1.39 -5.53 -4.23
CA HIS A 40 2.00 -4.21 -4.06
C HIS A 40 0.96 -3.16 -3.66
N ALA A 41 -0.23 -3.16 -4.31
CA ALA A 41 -1.34 -2.29 -3.92
C ALA A 41 -1.67 -2.44 -2.43
N ARG A 42 -1.69 -3.68 -1.93
CA ARG A 42 -1.96 -3.94 -0.52
C ARG A 42 -0.92 -3.33 0.41
N VAL A 43 0.38 -3.52 0.13
CA VAL A 43 1.46 -2.90 0.92
C VAL A 43 1.31 -1.38 0.91
N MET A 44 1.17 -0.78 -0.28
CA MET A 44 1.05 0.67 -0.43
C MET A 44 -0.15 1.25 0.32
N VAL A 45 -1.34 0.67 0.16
CA VAL A 45 -2.57 1.16 0.81
C VAL A 45 -2.56 0.94 2.33
N VAL A 46 -2.02 -0.19 2.81
CA VAL A 46 -1.93 -0.47 4.24
C VAL A 46 -0.99 0.51 4.93
N PHE A 47 0.22 0.72 4.39
CA PHE A 47 1.16 1.63 5.05
C PHE A 47 0.84 3.11 4.81
N ASP A 48 0.12 3.46 3.75
CA ASP A 48 -0.51 4.78 3.61
C ASP A 48 -1.57 5.02 4.71
N MET A 49 -2.39 4.03 5.01
CA MET A 49 -3.36 4.11 6.11
C MET A 49 -2.66 4.23 7.48
N VAL A 50 -1.59 3.47 7.72
CA VAL A 50 -0.78 3.59 8.95
C VAL A 50 -0.18 4.99 9.06
N TYR A 51 0.43 5.50 7.99
CA TYR A 51 1.01 6.84 7.91
C TYR A 51 -0.04 7.92 8.22
N ARG A 52 -1.22 7.84 7.57
CA ARG A 52 -2.32 8.75 7.82
C ARG A 52 -2.80 8.70 9.26
N TRP A 53 -2.95 7.51 9.85
CA TRP A 53 -3.41 7.38 11.23
C TRP A 53 -2.40 7.92 12.23
N LEU A 54 -1.11 7.69 12.04
CA LEU A 54 -0.07 8.26 12.89
C LEU A 54 -0.09 9.80 12.84
N LYS A 55 -0.20 10.40 11.65
CA LYS A 55 -0.37 11.87 11.50
C LYS A 55 -1.64 12.35 12.17
N ALA A 56 -2.75 11.64 12.00
CA ALA A 56 -4.02 11.88 12.61
C ALA A 56 -3.98 11.84 14.14
N SER A 57 -3.10 11.03 14.67
CA SER A 57 -2.87 10.91 16.12
C SER A 57 -1.92 11.97 16.67
N GLY A 58 -1.45 12.90 15.81
CA GLY A 58 -0.61 14.04 16.21
C GLY A 58 0.89 13.78 16.14
N TYR A 59 1.34 12.68 15.52
CA TYR A 59 2.76 12.42 15.32
C TYR A 59 3.31 13.13 14.09
N GLU A 60 4.51 13.66 14.19
CA GLU A 60 5.37 14.00 13.06
C GLU A 60 6.00 12.69 12.55
N VAL A 61 5.67 12.29 11.33
CA VAL A 61 6.12 11.00 10.76
C VAL A 61 7.16 11.25 9.69
N ASN A 62 8.33 10.63 9.82
CA ASN A 62 9.34 10.51 8.76
C ASN A 62 9.19 9.13 8.11
N TYR A 63 8.53 9.08 6.97
CA TYR A 63 8.20 7.86 6.24
C TYR A 63 9.15 7.64 5.07
N VAL A 64 9.86 6.51 5.09
CA VAL A 64 10.78 6.06 4.04
C VAL A 64 10.21 4.82 3.36
N ARG A 65 10.18 4.82 2.03
CA ARG A 65 9.90 3.63 1.22
C ARG A 65 10.90 3.56 0.08
N ASN A 66 11.76 2.56 0.09
CA ASN A 66 12.81 2.46 -0.93
C ASN A 66 12.28 1.97 -2.29
N ILE A 67 13.13 2.15 -3.29
CA ILE A 67 12.98 1.55 -4.62
C ILE A 67 14.22 0.72 -4.88
N THR A 68 14.04 -0.58 -5.11
CA THR A 68 15.10 -1.48 -5.57
C THR A 68 15.22 -1.36 -7.08
N ASP A 69 16.19 -0.59 -7.54
CA ASP A 69 16.48 -0.30 -8.95
C ASP A 69 17.69 -1.06 -9.49
N ILE A 70 18.23 -2.01 -8.71
CA ILE A 70 19.28 -2.95 -9.10
C ILE A 70 18.99 -4.34 -8.51
N ASP A 71 18.82 -5.36 -9.37
CA ASP A 71 18.56 -6.75 -8.99
C ASP A 71 18.79 -7.65 -10.22
N ASP A 72 19.03 -8.94 -10.00
CA ASP A 72 19.19 -9.91 -11.09
C ASP A 72 17.99 -9.95 -12.06
N LYS A 73 16.76 -9.72 -11.55
CA LYS A 73 15.55 -9.67 -12.38
C LYS A 73 15.53 -8.44 -13.27
N ILE A 74 15.99 -7.30 -12.75
CA ILE A 74 16.12 -6.06 -13.51
C ILE A 74 17.14 -6.25 -14.64
N ILE A 75 18.33 -6.76 -14.32
CA ILE A 75 19.41 -7.00 -15.28
C ILE A 75 18.93 -7.95 -16.39
N LYS A 76 18.30 -9.05 -16.02
CA LYS A 76 17.74 -10.01 -16.96
C LYS A 76 16.68 -9.37 -17.87
N ARG A 77 15.74 -8.63 -17.29
CA ARG A 77 14.63 -7.99 -18.04
C ARG A 77 15.14 -6.91 -18.99
N ALA A 78 16.12 -6.10 -18.57
CA ALA A 78 16.74 -5.10 -19.42
C ALA A 78 17.46 -5.74 -20.63
N ALA A 79 18.19 -6.84 -20.40
CA ALA A 79 18.83 -7.59 -21.47
C ALA A 79 17.83 -8.20 -22.45
N GLU A 80 16.72 -8.78 -21.96
CA GLU A 80 15.62 -9.31 -22.80
C GLU A 80 14.99 -8.22 -23.65
N ASN A 81 14.78 -7.04 -23.10
CA ASN A 81 14.19 -5.88 -23.78
C ASN A 81 15.20 -5.10 -24.65
N LYS A 82 16.50 -5.40 -24.54
CA LYS A 82 17.60 -4.68 -25.21
C LYS A 82 17.64 -3.18 -24.88
N GLU A 83 17.44 -2.84 -23.62
CA GLU A 83 17.47 -1.50 -23.09
C GLU A 83 18.43 -1.42 -21.88
N SER A 84 18.81 -0.20 -21.44
CA SER A 84 19.60 -0.02 -20.21
C SER A 84 18.74 -0.31 -18.98
N ILE A 85 19.39 -0.68 -17.86
CA ILE A 85 18.67 -0.86 -16.58
C ILE A 85 18.00 0.44 -16.14
N HIS A 86 18.65 1.58 -16.37
CA HIS A 86 18.09 2.89 -16.03
C HIS A 86 16.79 3.18 -16.80
N ALA A 87 16.76 2.94 -18.11
CA ALA A 87 15.55 3.13 -18.92
C ALA A 87 14.41 2.21 -18.47
N LEU A 88 14.73 0.94 -18.17
CA LEU A 88 13.77 -0.03 -17.66
C LEU A 88 13.20 0.42 -16.31
N THR A 89 14.06 0.71 -15.32
CA THR A 89 13.66 1.04 -13.96
C THR A 89 12.89 2.34 -13.90
N GLN A 90 13.32 3.40 -14.62
CA GLN A 90 12.60 4.66 -14.67
C GLN A 90 11.17 4.48 -15.16
N ARG A 91 10.96 3.71 -16.24
CA ARG A 91 9.61 3.42 -16.76
C ARG A 91 8.72 2.74 -15.72
N PHE A 92 9.25 1.79 -14.95
CA PHE A 92 8.45 1.10 -13.94
C PHE A 92 8.31 1.89 -12.63
N ILE A 93 9.23 2.81 -12.33
CA ILE A 93 9.07 3.81 -11.26
C ILE A 93 7.89 4.74 -11.61
N ASP A 94 7.88 5.28 -12.83
CA ASP A 94 6.78 6.16 -13.29
C ASP A 94 5.45 5.42 -13.24
N ALA A 95 5.40 4.18 -13.73
CA ALA A 95 4.21 3.34 -13.68
C ALA A 95 3.76 3.02 -12.25
N MET A 96 4.69 2.74 -11.33
CA MET A 96 4.41 2.54 -9.90
C MET A 96 3.80 3.80 -9.28
N HIS A 97 4.34 4.95 -9.61
CA HIS A 97 3.85 6.23 -9.14
C HIS A 97 2.42 6.51 -9.64
N GLU A 98 2.14 6.29 -10.93
CA GLU A 98 0.80 6.41 -11.51
C GLU A 98 -0.21 5.47 -10.82
N ASP A 99 0.19 4.23 -10.57
CA ASP A 99 -0.64 3.24 -9.87
C ASP A 99 -0.91 3.65 -8.42
N ALA A 100 0.10 4.17 -7.71
CA ALA A 100 -0.02 4.65 -6.33
C ALA A 100 -0.93 5.89 -6.25
N ASP A 101 -0.75 6.86 -7.16
CA ASP A 101 -1.57 8.06 -7.24
C ASP A 101 -3.03 7.73 -7.55
N ALA A 102 -3.27 6.79 -8.46
CA ALA A 102 -4.62 6.32 -8.76
C ALA A 102 -5.32 5.72 -7.53
N LEU A 103 -4.59 4.97 -6.70
CA LEU A 103 -5.10 4.39 -5.44
C LEU A 103 -5.18 5.41 -4.29
N GLY A 104 -4.80 6.68 -4.52
CA GLY A 104 -4.78 7.71 -3.50
C GLY A 104 -3.76 7.50 -2.40
N VAL A 105 -2.67 6.82 -2.70
CA VAL A 105 -1.55 6.59 -1.79
C VAL A 105 -0.69 7.85 -1.72
N GLN A 106 -0.44 8.37 -0.53
CA GLN A 106 0.46 9.51 -0.32
C GLN A 106 1.91 9.10 -0.62
N ARG A 107 2.68 10.06 -1.15
CA ARG A 107 4.12 9.85 -1.32
C ARG A 107 4.79 9.70 0.05
N PRO A 108 5.80 8.84 0.20
CA PRO A 108 6.64 8.84 1.38
C PRO A 108 7.46 10.15 1.44
N ASP A 109 7.96 10.50 2.62
CA ASP A 109 8.84 11.67 2.78
C ASP A 109 10.18 11.45 2.08
N HIS A 110 10.65 10.19 2.04
CA HIS A 110 11.86 9.78 1.30
C HIS A 110 11.59 8.51 0.49
N GLU A 111 12.03 8.52 -0.77
CA GLU A 111 11.93 7.38 -1.68
C GLU A 111 13.30 7.08 -2.33
N PRO A 112 14.28 6.57 -1.52
CA PRO A 112 15.64 6.35 -1.96
C PRO A 112 15.73 5.23 -3.00
N LEU A 113 16.60 5.45 -4.03
CA LEU A 113 16.98 4.44 -5.01
C LEU A 113 18.19 3.64 -4.50
N ALA A 114 18.16 2.32 -4.56
CA ALA A 114 19.25 1.47 -4.07
C ALA A 114 20.60 1.82 -4.72
N THR A 115 20.61 2.13 -6.02
CA THR A 115 21.84 2.51 -6.76
C THR A 115 22.50 3.78 -6.22
N GLN A 116 21.78 4.68 -5.56
CA GLN A 116 22.31 5.91 -4.98
C GLN A 116 22.97 5.70 -3.61
N TYR A 117 22.71 4.54 -2.96
CA TYR A 117 23.19 4.22 -1.61
C TYR A 117 24.30 3.16 -1.58
N VAL A 118 24.89 2.83 -2.73
CA VAL A 118 25.98 1.85 -2.80
C VAL A 118 27.15 2.18 -1.87
N PRO A 119 27.62 3.44 -1.71
CA PRO A 119 28.65 3.77 -0.75
C PRO A 119 28.30 3.39 0.69
N GLN A 120 27.06 3.67 1.15
CA GLN A 120 26.60 3.34 2.50
C GLN A 120 26.49 1.81 2.69
N MET A 121 26.11 1.08 1.65
CA MET A 121 26.13 -0.40 1.66
C MET A 121 27.55 -0.93 1.82
N LEU A 122 28.51 -0.39 1.08
CA LEU A 122 29.93 -0.79 1.20
C LEU A 122 30.50 -0.49 2.59
N ASP A 123 30.14 0.63 3.18
CA ASP A 123 30.54 1.01 4.54
C ASP A 123 29.94 0.04 5.58
N MET A 124 28.67 -0.32 5.47
CA MET A 124 28.03 -1.29 6.35
C MET A 124 28.66 -2.69 6.20
N ILE A 125 28.94 -3.15 4.98
CA ILE A 125 29.64 -4.41 4.74
C ILE A 125 31.05 -4.41 5.38
N ALA A 126 31.75 -3.26 5.29
CA ALA A 126 33.06 -3.11 5.92
C ALA A 126 32.99 -3.19 7.46
N LEU A 127 31.94 -2.63 8.07
CA LEU A 127 31.67 -2.78 9.52
C LEU A 127 31.39 -4.24 9.89
N LEU A 128 30.56 -4.94 9.12
CA LEU A 128 30.25 -6.35 9.32
C LEU A 128 31.50 -7.22 9.22
N GLU A 129 32.40 -6.95 8.26
CA GLU A 129 33.67 -7.67 8.13
C GLU A 129 34.58 -7.39 9.32
N LYS A 130 34.68 -6.12 9.75
CA LYS A 130 35.43 -5.72 10.95
C LYS A 130 34.92 -6.42 12.21
N ASN A 131 33.60 -6.60 12.33
CA ASN A 131 32.94 -7.28 13.43
C ASN A 131 33.02 -8.82 13.30
N GLY A 132 33.65 -9.35 12.25
CA GLY A 132 33.82 -10.78 12.02
C GLY A 132 32.58 -11.49 11.49
N LEU A 133 31.55 -10.73 11.08
CA LEU A 133 30.25 -11.26 10.59
C LEU A 133 30.18 -11.36 9.06
N ALA A 134 31.16 -10.84 8.33
CA ALA A 134 31.27 -10.98 6.89
C ALA A 134 32.64 -11.54 6.48
N TYR A 135 32.67 -12.21 5.33
CA TYR A 135 33.89 -12.77 4.74
C TYR A 135 33.81 -12.78 3.21
N GLN A 136 34.96 -12.69 2.54
CA GLN A 136 35.03 -12.89 1.09
C GLN A 136 35.23 -14.36 0.79
N ALA A 137 34.37 -14.92 -0.07
CA ALA A 137 34.47 -16.28 -0.55
C ALA A 137 35.46 -16.44 -1.74
N THR A 138 35.75 -17.66 -2.14
CA THR A 138 36.74 -17.96 -3.21
C THR A 138 36.26 -17.53 -4.60
N ASP A 139 34.93 -17.42 -4.82
CA ASP A 139 34.34 -16.88 -6.05
C ASP A 139 34.35 -15.34 -6.12
N GLY A 140 34.78 -14.69 -5.04
CA GLY A 140 34.86 -13.24 -4.92
C GLY A 140 33.65 -12.58 -4.27
N ASP A 141 32.56 -13.30 -4.05
CA ASP A 141 31.37 -12.80 -3.33
C ASP A 141 31.73 -12.51 -1.86
N VAL A 142 31.10 -11.49 -1.28
CA VAL A 142 31.17 -11.26 0.16
C VAL A 142 29.89 -11.75 0.80
N ASN A 143 30.00 -12.67 1.73
CA ASN A 143 28.89 -13.32 2.40
C ASN A 143 28.79 -12.93 3.87
N TYR A 144 27.57 -12.89 4.39
CA TYR A 144 27.26 -12.78 5.81
C TYR A 144 27.36 -14.15 6.47
N ALA A 145 28.07 -14.25 7.60
CA ALA A 145 28.27 -15.48 8.36
C ALA A 145 27.14 -15.67 9.38
N VAL A 146 26.02 -16.26 8.96
CA VAL A 146 24.77 -16.35 9.73
C VAL A 146 24.96 -16.96 11.12
N ARG A 147 25.77 -18.02 11.25
CA ARG A 147 26.00 -18.71 12.54
C ARG A 147 26.76 -17.89 13.57
N LYS A 148 27.39 -16.77 13.15
CA LYS A 148 28.11 -15.90 14.06
C LYS A 148 27.24 -14.80 14.67
N PHE A 149 26.00 -14.66 14.19
CA PHE A 149 25.03 -13.71 14.73
C PHE A 149 24.09 -14.42 15.71
N ASP A 150 24.23 -14.09 16.99
CA ASP A 150 23.36 -14.62 18.04
C ASP A 150 21.91 -14.12 17.85
N GLY A 151 20.96 -15.04 17.84
CA GLY A 151 19.55 -14.72 17.72
C GLY A 151 19.04 -14.63 16.27
N TYR A 152 19.77 -15.10 15.28
CA TYR A 152 19.24 -15.28 13.93
C TYR A 152 18.01 -16.22 13.95
N GLY A 153 16.93 -15.81 13.30
CA GLY A 153 15.65 -16.50 13.34
C GLY A 153 14.66 -15.93 14.36
N LYS A 154 15.03 -14.87 15.11
CA LYS A 154 14.17 -14.29 16.16
C LYS A 154 12.87 -13.68 15.60
N LEU A 155 12.88 -13.10 14.40
CA LEU A 155 11.70 -12.53 13.76
C LEU A 155 10.82 -13.63 13.15
N SER A 156 11.40 -14.54 12.39
CA SER A 156 10.69 -15.64 11.75
C SER A 156 10.24 -16.73 12.73
N GLY A 157 10.92 -16.81 13.89
CA GLY A 157 10.72 -17.84 14.90
C GLY A 157 11.20 -19.22 14.46
N LYS A 158 12.11 -19.26 13.50
CA LYS A 158 12.72 -20.49 12.98
C LYS A 158 14.07 -20.71 13.62
N SER A 159 14.35 -21.94 14.04
CA SER A 159 15.70 -22.33 14.44
C SER A 159 16.60 -22.48 13.21
N LEU A 160 17.93 -22.42 13.41
CA LEU A 160 18.89 -22.66 12.33
C LEU A 160 18.77 -24.08 11.77
N GLU A 161 18.37 -25.04 12.59
CA GLU A 161 18.13 -26.45 12.21
C GLU A 161 16.89 -26.55 11.29
N ASP A 162 15.79 -25.84 11.61
CA ASP A 162 14.59 -25.79 10.78
C ASP A 162 14.87 -25.17 9.41
N LEU A 163 15.73 -24.16 9.37
CA LEU A 163 16.15 -23.51 8.14
C LEU A 163 16.95 -24.44 7.24
N ARG A 164 17.84 -25.24 7.81
CA ARG A 164 18.59 -26.27 7.06
C ARG A 164 17.70 -27.38 6.51
N ALA A 165 16.70 -27.81 7.25
CA ALA A 165 15.79 -28.87 6.83
C ALA A 165 14.90 -28.43 5.64
N GLY A 166 14.72 -27.12 5.45
CA GLY A 166 13.95 -26.52 4.33
C GLY A 166 14.77 -26.26 3.05
N GLU A 167 16.10 -26.40 3.10
CA GLU A 167 16.96 -26.14 1.94
C GLU A 167 16.89 -27.26 0.90
N ARG A 168 16.23 -26.99 -0.21
CA ARG A 168 16.28 -27.78 -1.45
C ARG A 168 17.23 -27.18 -2.49
N ILE A 169 18.13 -26.27 -2.09
CA ILE A 169 19.02 -25.56 -3.00
C ILE A 169 20.39 -26.22 -2.94
N GLU A 170 20.94 -26.55 -4.11
CA GLU A 170 22.37 -26.88 -4.24
C GLU A 170 23.20 -25.75 -3.61
N VAL A 171 23.91 -26.07 -2.55
CA VAL A 171 24.81 -25.12 -1.89
C VAL A 171 25.85 -24.70 -2.91
N ALA A 172 25.92 -23.41 -3.22
CA ALA A 172 27.05 -22.87 -3.95
C ALA A 172 28.34 -23.26 -3.17
N SER A 173 29.25 -23.94 -3.83
CA SER A 173 30.42 -24.63 -3.21
C SER A 173 31.37 -23.70 -2.46
N ASP A 174 31.18 -22.37 -2.60
CA ASP A 174 32.13 -21.36 -2.12
C ASP A 174 31.70 -20.68 -0.81
N LYS A 175 30.52 -20.99 -0.27
CA LYS A 175 30.03 -20.49 1.03
C LYS A 175 30.56 -21.38 2.19
N ASN A 176 30.88 -20.73 3.32
CA ASN A 176 31.28 -21.43 4.53
C ASN A 176 30.13 -22.21 5.19
N ASP A 177 28.92 -21.71 5.08
CA ASP A 177 27.68 -22.36 5.54
C ASP A 177 26.54 -22.13 4.51
N PRO A 178 25.69 -23.13 4.28
CA PRO A 178 24.54 -23.00 3.38
C PRO A 178 23.59 -21.85 3.72
N LEU A 179 23.49 -21.48 5.00
CA LEU A 179 22.62 -20.39 5.47
C LEU A 179 23.20 -18.99 5.19
N ASP A 180 24.51 -18.91 4.87
CA ASP A 180 25.15 -17.63 4.59
C ASP A 180 24.55 -16.98 3.36
N PHE A 181 24.39 -15.66 3.38
CA PHE A 181 23.78 -14.92 2.27
C PHE A 181 24.70 -13.81 1.75
N VAL A 182 24.53 -13.48 0.48
CA VAL A 182 25.40 -12.54 -0.21
C VAL A 182 25.13 -11.10 0.25
N LEU A 183 26.19 -10.40 0.64
CA LEU A 183 26.21 -8.95 0.92
C LEU A 183 26.69 -8.16 -0.29
N TRP A 184 27.73 -8.69 -0.98
CA TRP A 184 28.31 -8.10 -2.19
C TRP A 184 28.53 -9.19 -3.22
N LYS A 185 27.91 -9.09 -4.38
CA LYS A 185 28.00 -10.05 -5.47
C LYS A 185 29.12 -9.64 -6.43
N HIS A 186 30.12 -10.47 -6.58
CA HIS A 186 31.24 -10.22 -7.49
C HIS A 186 30.77 -10.16 -8.94
N ALA A 187 31.21 -9.14 -9.69
CA ALA A 187 30.78 -8.93 -11.07
C ALA A 187 31.41 -9.94 -12.02
N LYS A 188 30.59 -10.53 -12.90
CA LYS A 188 31.07 -11.36 -14.01
C LYS A 188 31.56 -10.48 -15.15
N ASN A 189 32.56 -10.94 -15.89
CA ASN A 189 33.09 -10.21 -17.06
C ASN A 189 32.03 -9.96 -18.14
N SER A 190 31.02 -10.81 -18.23
CA SER A 190 29.92 -10.72 -19.21
C SER A 190 28.83 -9.71 -18.84
N GLU A 191 28.82 -9.19 -17.61
CA GLU A 191 27.83 -8.21 -17.18
C GLU A 191 28.19 -6.81 -17.68
N ALA A 192 27.17 -5.97 -17.91
CA ALA A 192 27.35 -4.59 -18.34
C ALA A 192 28.05 -3.74 -17.26
N GLU A 193 28.82 -2.73 -17.67
CA GLU A 193 29.53 -1.85 -16.70
C GLU A 193 28.56 -1.04 -15.82
N GLU A 194 27.36 -0.73 -16.31
CA GLU A 194 26.34 0.01 -15.56
C GLU A 194 25.82 -0.72 -14.29
N VAL A 195 26.07 -2.04 -14.15
CA VAL A 195 25.69 -2.85 -12.99
C VAL A 195 26.86 -3.21 -12.07
N LYS A 196 28.00 -2.51 -12.23
CA LYS A 196 29.25 -2.79 -11.51
C LYS A 196 29.76 -1.56 -10.79
N TRP A 197 29.92 -1.66 -9.50
CA TRP A 197 30.54 -0.65 -8.67
C TRP A 197 31.91 -1.13 -8.18
N ALA A 198 32.84 -0.23 -8.05
CA ALA A 198 34.16 -0.52 -7.45
C ALA A 198 34.03 -0.69 -5.94
N SER A 199 34.70 -1.71 -5.39
CA SER A 199 34.80 -1.93 -3.96
C SER A 199 36.19 -2.46 -3.58
N LYS A 200 36.48 -2.52 -2.29
CA LYS A 200 37.74 -3.14 -1.82
C LYS A 200 37.80 -4.64 -2.07
N TRP A 201 36.65 -5.28 -2.32
CA TRP A 201 36.54 -6.71 -2.66
C TRP A 201 36.50 -6.97 -4.17
N GLY A 202 36.69 -5.94 -4.99
CA GLY A 202 36.59 -6.02 -6.43
C GLY A 202 35.31 -5.38 -6.96
N LYS A 203 35.16 -5.33 -8.31
CA LYS A 203 33.95 -4.85 -8.93
C LYS A 203 32.77 -5.78 -8.64
N GLY A 204 31.59 -5.22 -8.34
CA GLY A 204 30.40 -6.01 -8.01
C GLY A 204 29.17 -5.16 -7.84
N ARG A 205 28.14 -5.73 -7.25
CA ARG A 205 26.89 -5.08 -6.88
C ARG A 205 26.41 -5.54 -5.50
N PRO A 206 25.53 -4.77 -4.83
CA PRO A 206 24.97 -5.16 -3.53
C PRO A 206 24.11 -6.42 -3.64
N GLY A 207 24.06 -7.19 -2.55
CA GLY A 207 23.01 -8.17 -2.31
C GLY A 207 21.70 -7.47 -1.96
N TRP A 208 20.58 -8.12 -2.20
CA TRP A 208 19.25 -7.52 -2.02
C TRP A 208 18.95 -7.05 -0.60
N HIS A 209 19.47 -7.72 0.43
CA HIS A 209 19.10 -7.41 1.82
C HIS A 209 19.84 -6.19 2.38
N ILE A 210 21.08 -5.96 1.97
CA ILE A 210 21.90 -4.85 2.48
C ILE A 210 21.40 -3.47 2.03
N GLU A 211 20.60 -3.42 0.95
CA GLU A 211 20.02 -2.20 0.44
C GLU A 211 19.15 -1.51 1.50
N CYS A 212 18.15 -2.23 2.02
CA CYS A 212 17.22 -1.69 3.02
C CYS A 212 17.93 -1.37 4.33
N SER A 213 18.84 -2.24 4.79
CA SER A 213 19.62 -2.01 6.01
C SER A 213 20.42 -0.71 5.94
N ALA A 214 21.15 -0.48 4.83
CA ALA A 214 21.97 0.71 4.66
C ALA A 214 21.13 1.98 4.47
N MET A 215 20.09 1.93 3.64
CA MET A 215 19.20 3.07 3.42
C MET A 215 18.44 3.47 4.70
N ALA A 216 17.94 2.49 5.46
CA ALA A 216 17.24 2.75 6.70
C ALA A 216 18.16 3.38 7.75
N SER A 217 19.37 2.84 7.95
CA SER A 217 20.35 3.40 8.90
C SER A 217 20.80 4.81 8.53
N ASP A 218 21.04 5.08 7.23
CA ASP A 218 21.47 6.40 6.77
C ASP A 218 20.39 7.48 6.97
N ILE A 219 19.12 7.15 6.68
CA ILE A 219 18.01 8.13 6.69
C ILE A 219 17.36 8.25 8.06
N LEU A 220 17.13 7.11 8.74
CA LEU A 220 16.38 7.05 10.00
C LEU A 220 17.25 6.85 11.23
N GLY A 221 18.53 6.54 11.03
CA GLY A 221 19.47 6.14 12.08
C GLY A 221 19.47 4.65 12.36
N ASP A 222 20.43 4.20 13.15
CA ASP A 222 20.70 2.77 13.41
C ASP A 222 19.61 2.10 14.25
N HIS A 223 18.73 2.88 14.89
CA HIS A 223 17.59 2.45 15.68
C HIS A 223 16.39 3.35 15.40
N PHE A 224 15.28 2.78 14.95
CA PHE A 224 14.06 3.52 14.62
C PHE A 224 12.77 2.79 15.04
N ASP A 225 11.59 3.42 14.83
CA ASP A 225 10.36 2.96 15.47
C ASP A 225 9.70 1.80 14.75
N ILE A 226 9.38 1.94 13.46
CA ILE A 226 8.53 0.98 12.72
C ILE A 226 9.23 0.54 11.44
N HIS A 227 9.31 -0.78 11.25
CA HIS A 227 9.68 -1.37 9.96
C HIS A 227 8.53 -2.22 9.42
N GLY A 228 8.14 -1.98 8.18
CA GLY A 228 6.99 -2.60 7.57
C GLY A 228 7.27 -3.28 6.23
N GLY A 229 6.36 -4.21 5.85
CA GLY A 229 6.39 -4.87 4.55
C GLY A 229 5.38 -5.99 4.41
N GLY A 230 5.43 -6.73 3.30
CA GLY A 230 4.62 -7.94 3.11
C GLY A 230 5.07 -9.07 4.03
N ALA A 231 4.16 -9.98 4.37
CA ALA A 231 4.47 -11.13 5.20
C ALA A 231 5.52 -12.09 4.58
N ASP A 232 5.71 -12.02 3.27
CA ASP A 232 6.76 -12.75 2.54
C ASP A 232 8.16 -12.19 2.79
N LEU A 233 8.27 -10.94 3.21
CA LEU A 233 9.54 -10.31 3.55
C LEU A 233 10.03 -10.68 4.96
N GLN A 234 9.15 -11.18 5.83
CA GLN A 234 9.53 -11.57 7.19
C GLN A 234 10.74 -12.51 7.20
N PHE A 235 10.78 -13.45 6.25
CA PHE A 235 11.90 -14.35 6.04
C PHE A 235 12.09 -14.64 4.54
N PRO A 236 13.33 -14.53 3.99
CA PRO A 236 14.57 -14.23 4.73
C PRO A 236 14.89 -12.72 4.87
N HIS A 237 14.17 -11.81 4.16
CA HIS A 237 14.61 -10.44 3.94
C HIS A 237 14.77 -9.63 5.25
N HIS A 238 13.72 -9.46 6.03
CA HIS A 238 13.75 -8.68 7.28
C HIS A 238 14.58 -9.37 8.38
N GLU A 239 14.64 -10.72 8.41
CA GLU A 239 15.54 -11.44 9.30
C GLU A 239 17.01 -11.11 8.98
N ASN A 240 17.35 -11.05 7.69
CA ASN A 240 18.69 -10.70 7.24
C ASN A 240 19.01 -9.21 7.51
N GLU A 241 18.03 -8.31 7.39
CA GLU A 241 18.22 -6.89 7.75
C GLU A 241 18.50 -6.73 9.24
N ILE A 242 17.83 -7.47 10.12
CA ILE A 242 18.15 -7.50 11.55
C ILE A 242 19.60 -7.93 11.76
N ALA A 243 19.99 -9.03 11.15
CA ALA A 243 21.35 -9.55 11.29
C ALA A 243 22.41 -8.55 10.80
N GLN A 244 22.16 -7.90 9.67
CA GLN A 244 23.04 -6.87 9.11
C GLN A 244 23.13 -5.64 10.00
N SER A 245 22.01 -5.05 10.37
CA SER A 245 21.99 -3.78 11.10
C SER A 245 22.46 -3.94 12.54
N GLU A 246 21.94 -4.94 13.27
CA GLU A 246 22.38 -5.19 14.64
C GLU A 246 23.81 -5.72 14.71
N GLY A 247 24.23 -6.50 13.71
CA GLY A 247 25.60 -6.97 13.58
C GLY A 247 26.61 -5.86 13.24
N ALA A 248 26.21 -4.84 12.51
CA ALA A 248 27.03 -3.68 12.18
C ALA A 248 27.14 -2.70 13.37
N HIS A 249 26.00 -2.34 13.98
CA HIS A 249 25.91 -1.21 14.92
C HIS A 249 25.80 -1.60 16.39
N HIS A 250 25.62 -2.89 16.71
CA HIS A 250 25.51 -3.42 18.08
C HIS A 250 24.37 -2.80 18.91
N CYS A 251 23.28 -2.40 18.27
CA CYS A 251 22.07 -1.90 18.90
C CYS A 251 20.84 -2.55 18.28
N GLN A 252 19.70 -2.46 18.95
CA GLN A 252 18.43 -2.90 18.40
C GLN A 252 18.11 -2.09 17.14
N PHE A 253 17.75 -2.76 16.03
CA PHE A 253 17.48 -2.10 14.76
C PHE A 253 16.12 -1.40 14.77
N VAL A 254 15.04 -2.12 15.12
CA VAL A 254 13.67 -1.64 15.03
C VAL A 254 12.85 -2.02 16.26
N ASN A 255 11.99 -1.11 16.74
CA ASN A 255 11.10 -1.40 17.86
C ASN A 255 9.89 -2.24 17.44
N TYR A 256 9.24 -1.91 16.31
CA TYR A 256 7.98 -2.54 15.88
C TYR A 256 8.10 -3.06 14.46
N TRP A 257 7.97 -4.36 14.29
CA TRP A 257 7.93 -5.02 12.99
C TRP A 257 6.48 -5.28 12.56
N MET A 258 6.07 -4.68 11.45
CA MET A 258 4.71 -4.78 10.93
C MET A 258 4.66 -5.51 9.60
N HIS A 259 3.81 -6.53 9.50
CA HIS A 259 3.66 -7.29 8.26
C HIS A 259 2.21 -7.37 7.83
N ASN A 260 1.91 -6.96 6.60
CA ASN A 260 0.59 -7.19 6.02
C ASN A 260 0.47 -8.59 5.43
N GLY A 261 -0.72 -9.17 5.55
CA GLY A 261 -1.00 -10.52 5.06
C GLY A 261 -0.94 -10.63 3.53
N PHE A 262 -0.90 -11.87 3.03
CA PHE A 262 -0.85 -12.15 1.58
C PHE A 262 -2.14 -11.80 0.84
N VAL A 263 -2.02 -11.44 -0.44
CA VAL A 263 -3.15 -11.46 -1.37
C VAL A 263 -3.24 -12.87 -1.97
N ARG A 264 -4.44 -13.45 -1.91
CA ARG A 264 -4.80 -14.70 -2.56
C ARG A 264 -5.77 -14.39 -3.70
N VAL A 265 -5.82 -15.27 -4.67
CA VAL A 265 -6.80 -15.24 -5.76
C VAL A 265 -7.53 -16.56 -5.74
N ASP A 266 -8.85 -16.52 -5.56
CA ASP A 266 -9.69 -17.72 -5.41
C ASP A 266 -9.14 -18.72 -4.38
N ASN A 267 -8.67 -18.19 -3.23
CA ASN A 267 -8.04 -18.91 -2.11
C ASN A 267 -6.66 -19.51 -2.41
N GLU A 268 -6.10 -19.32 -3.60
CA GLU A 268 -4.74 -19.73 -3.96
C GLU A 268 -3.75 -18.56 -3.87
N LYS A 269 -2.47 -18.86 -3.66
CA LYS A 269 -1.44 -17.82 -3.67
C LYS A 269 -1.33 -17.22 -5.07
N MET A 270 -1.38 -15.88 -5.16
CA MET A 270 -1.17 -15.18 -6.43
C MET A 270 0.26 -15.41 -6.94
N SER A 271 0.40 -15.89 -8.17
CA SER A 271 1.71 -16.07 -8.82
C SER A 271 1.61 -16.00 -10.34
N LYS A 272 2.70 -15.55 -11.01
CA LYS A 272 2.78 -15.52 -12.48
C LYS A 272 2.69 -16.92 -13.11
N SER A 273 3.25 -17.94 -12.42
CA SER A 273 3.25 -19.31 -12.91
C SER A 273 1.87 -19.98 -12.91
N LEU A 274 0.96 -19.53 -12.05
CA LEU A 274 -0.41 -20.03 -11.98
C LEU A 274 -1.37 -19.25 -12.91
N GLY A 275 -0.91 -18.19 -13.58
CA GLY A 275 -1.77 -17.39 -14.45
C GLY A 275 -2.84 -16.57 -13.70
N ASN A 276 -2.78 -16.53 -12.37
CA ASN A 276 -3.69 -15.79 -11.49
C ASN A 276 -3.08 -14.48 -10.98
N PHE A 277 -2.25 -13.85 -11.79
CA PHE A 277 -1.52 -12.64 -11.48
C PHE A 277 -2.21 -11.43 -12.11
N PHE A 278 -2.66 -10.49 -11.25
CA PHE A 278 -3.37 -9.29 -11.69
C PHE A 278 -2.55 -8.04 -11.36
N THR A 279 -2.25 -7.24 -12.38
CA THR A 279 -1.67 -5.91 -12.20
C THR A 279 -2.72 -4.93 -11.69
N ILE A 280 -2.28 -3.89 -10.99
CA ILE A 280 -3.17 -2.80 -10.55
C ILE A 280 -3.92 -2.22 -11.75
N ARG A 281 -3.22 -1.97 -12.86
CA ARG A 281 -3.77 -1.39 -14.10
C ARG A 281 -4.87 -2.25 -14.73
N GLU A 282 -4.73 -3.58 -14.68
CA GLU A 282 -5.78 -4.48 -15.18
C GLU A 282 -7.04 -4.43 -14.31
N VAL A 283 -6.87 -4.34 -13.00
CA VAL A 283 -8.00 -4.21 -12.08
C VAL A 283 -8.68 -2.85 -12.25
N LEU A 284 -7.90 -1.77 -12.40
CA LEU A 284 -8.42 -0.41 -12.58
C LEU A 284 -9.14 -0.20 -13.92
N LYS A 285 -8.99 -1.08 -14.91
CA LYS A 285 -9.83 -1.07 -16.11
C LYS A 285 -11.28 -1.46 -15.83
N LYS A 286 -11.51 -2.26 -14.78
CA LYS A 286 -12.84 -2.80 -14.43
C LYS A 286 -13.46 -2.07 -13.22
N TYR A 287 -12.62 -1.68 -12.28
CA TYR A 287 -13.04 -1.16 -10.99
C TYR A 287 -12.44 0.22 -10.72
N ASP A 288 -13.24 1.07 -10.09
CA ASP A 288 -12.78 2.34 -9.58
C ASP A 288 -11.68 2.14 -8.52
N ALA A 289 -10.68 3.01 -8.53
CA ALA A 289 -9.51 2.87 -7.65
C ALA A 289 -9.88 2.95 -6.15
N GLU A 290 -10.88 3.76 -5.80
CA GLU A 290 -11.35 3.84 -4.42
C GLU A 290 -12.08 2.56 -3.98
N VAL A 291 -12.73 1.85 -4.91
CA VAL A 291 -13.29 0.50 -4.64
C VAL A 291 -12.18 -0.48 -4.31
N VAL A 292 -11.07 -0.44 -5.06
CA VAL A 292 -9.90 -1.29 -4.78
C VAL A 292 -9.28 -0.93 -3.42
N ARG A 293 -9.12 0.36 -3.13
CA ARG A 293 -8.65 0.83 -1.83
C ARG A 293 -9.56 0.37 -0.69
N PHE A 294 -10.88 0.56 -0.84
CA PHE A 294 -11.87 0.13 0.15
C PHE A 294 -11.86 -1.39 0.34
N PHE A 295 -11.75 -2.17 -0.74
CA PHE A 295 -11.62 -3.62 -0.69
C PHE A 295 -10.42 -4.05 0.15
N ILE A 296 -9.27 -3.38 0.02
CA ILE A 296 -8.07 -3.66 0.81
C ILE A 296 -8.30 -3.32 2.29
N LEU A 297 -8.89 -2.16 2.59
CA LEU A 297 -9.05 -1.65 3.95
C LEU A 297 -10.19 -2.29 4.74
N ARG A 298 -11.18 -2.91 4.06
CA ARG A 298 -12.27 -3.63 4.75
C ARG A 298 -11.82 -4.90 5.47
N ALA A 299 -10.64 -5.42 5.17
CA ALA A 299 -10.01 -6.52 5.87
C ALA A 299 -8.90 -6.00 6.79
N HIS A 300 -8.76 -6.61 7.97
CA HIS A 300 -7.62 -6.29 8.83
C HIS A 300 -6.29 -6.52 8.10
N TYR A 301 -5.33 -5.60 8.22
CA TYR A 301 -4.10 -5.62 7.42
C TYR A 301 -3.29 -6.91 7.53
N ARG A 302 -3.27 -7.58 8.70
CA ARG A 302 -2.56 -8.84 8.93
C ARG A 302 -3.27 -10.07 8.36
N SER A 303 -4.59 -10.00 8.13
CA SER A 303 -5.35 -11.13 7.61
C SER A 303 -5.04 -11.36 6.13
N PRO A 304 -5.06 -12.61 5.62
CA PRO A 304 -5.03 -12.83 4.19
C PRO A 304 -6.20 -12.11 3.50
N LEU A 305 -5.95 -11.54 2.32
CA LEU A 305 -6.95 -10.88 1.51
C LEU A 305 -7.24 -11.75 0.29
N ASN A 306 -8.46 -12.25 0.16
CA ASN A 306 -8.84 -13.05 -1.00
C ASN A 306 -9.47 -12.16 -2.07
N TYR A 307 -8.83 -12.07 -3.22
CA TYR A 307 -9.31 -11.33 -4.38
C TYR A 307 -10.20 -12.22 -5.25
N SER A 308 -11.32 -11.67 -5.66
CA SER A 308 -12.13 -12.11 -6.80
C SER A 308 -12.99 -10.94 -7.28
N ASP A 309 -13.50 -11.00 -8.50
CA ASP A 309 -14.41 -9.97 -9.03
C ASP A 309 -15.65 -9.83 -8.11
N ALA A 310 -16.20 -10.93 -7.61
CA ALA A 310 -17.32 -10.91 -6.67
C ALA A 310 -17.03 -10.13 -5.37
N HIS A 311 -15.80 -10.22 -4.84
CA HIS A 311 -15.41 -9.46 -3.66
C HIS A 311 -15.23 -7.96 -3.95
N LEU A 312 -14.81 -7.59 -5.16
CA LEU A 312 -14.75 -6.19 -5.58
C LEU A 312 -16.15 -5.62 -5.86
N ASP A 313 -17.06 -6.41 -6.45
CA ASP A 313 -18.47 -6.03 -6.62
C ASP A 313 -19.15 -5.77 -5.27
N ASP A 314 -18.91 -6.62 -4.28
CA ASP A 314 -19.40 -6.43 -2.92
C ASP A 314 -18.78 -5.18 -2.26
N ALA A 315 -17.48 -4.93 -2.47
CA ALA A 315 -16.82 -3.71 -2.00
C ALA A 315 -17.39 -2.46 -2.69
N LYS A 316 -17.65 -2.51 -4.00
CA LYS A 316 -18.32 -1.44 -4.77
C LYS A 316 -19.70 -1.15 -4.19
N GLY A 317 -20.52 -2.18 -3.98
CA GLY A 317 -21.85 -2.02 -3.39
C GLY A 317 -21.82 -1.41 -1.99
N ALA A 318 -20.84 -1.81 -1.17
CA ALA A 318 -20.65 -1.25 0.17
C ALA A 318 -20.21 0.23 0.13
N LEU A 319 -19.23 0.59 -0.69
CA LEU A 319 -18.79 1.97 -0.86
C LEU A 319 -19.89 2.87 -1.45
N THR A 320 -20.66 2.35 -2.42
CA THR A 320 -21.84 3.03 -3.00
C THR A 320 -22.86 3.43 -1.93
N ARG A 321 -23.09 2.58 -0.91
CA ARG A 321 -23.98 2.92 0.21
C ARG A 321 -23.49 4.12 1.02
N LEU A 322 -22.18 4.22 1.27
CA LEU A 322 -21.57 5.35 1.97
C LEU A 322 -21.72 6.64 1.16
N TYR A 323 -21.42 6.62 -0.14
CA TYR A 323 -21.60 7.77 -1.02
C TYR A 323 -23.07 8.18 -1.19
N THR A 324 -23.99 7.20 -1.23
CA THR A 324 -25.43 7.48 -1.31
C THR A 324 -25.93 8.24 -0.07
N ALA A 325 -25.42 7.91 1.12
CA ALA A 325 -25.75 8.65 2.33
C ALA A 325 -25.27 10.10 2.24
N LEU A 326 -24.07 10.34 1.74
CA LEU A 326 -23.51 11.68 1.56
C LEU A 326 -24.23 12.49 0.48
N LYS A 327 -24.76 11.87 -0.59
CA LYS A 327 -25.52 12.54 -1.65
C LYS A 327 -26.77 13.24 -1.13
N GLY A 328 -27.42 12.68 -0.11
CA GLY A 328 -28.63 13.25 0.51
C GLY A 328 -28.36 14.40 1.49
N ALA A 329 -27.13 14.62 1.88
CA ALA A 329 -26.73 15.64 2.85
C ALA A 329 -26.20 16.91 2.15
N PRO A 330 -26.31 18.12 2.78
CA PRO A 330 -25.66 19.31 2.27
C PRO A 330 -24.14 19.07 2.10
N SER A 331 -23.57 19.48 0.94
CA SER A 331 -22.14 19.28 0.68
C SER A 331 -21.29 20.29 1.45
N PRO A 332 -20.27 19.84 2.21
CA PRO A 332 -19.32 20.74 2.84
C PRO A 332 -18.20 21.21 1.90
N LEU A 333 -18.17 20.75 0.64
CA LEU A 333 -17.13 21.11 -0.31
C LEU A 333 -17.43 22.45 -0.96
N ALA A 334 -16.53 23.42 -0.84
CA ALA A 334 -16.54 24.62 -1.64
C ALA A 334 -16.15 24.30 -3.10
N PRO A 335 -16.71 24.97 -4.13
CA PRO A 335 -16.31 24.77 -5.51
C PRO A 335 -14.85 25.18 -5.69
N HIS A 336 -14.00 24.25 -6.12
CA HIS A 336 -12.59 24.50 -6.47
C HIS A 336 -12.45 24.80 -7.97
N PRO A 337 -11.45 25.61 -8.38
CA PRO A 337 -11.15 25.83 -9.79
C PRO A 337 -10.72 24.53 -10.48
N GLU A 338 -11.15 24.38 -11.73
CA GLU A 338 -10.91 23.21 -12.58
C GLU A 338 -9.40 22.89 -12.73
N GLY A 339 -8.99 21.66 -12.47
CA GLY A 339 -7.72 21.12 -12.95
C GLY A 339 -6.87 20.31 -11.99
N GLU A 340 -7.03 20.41 -10.68
CA GLU A 340 -6.30 19.57 -9.72
C GLU A 340 -7.24 18.56 -9.06
N ARG A 341 -6.85 17.28 -9.02
CA ARG A 341 -7.58 16.25 -8.25
C ARG A 341 -7.52 16.62 -6.78
N ASN A 342 -8.63 17.18 -6.29
CA ASN A 342 -8.72 17.67 -4.91
C ASN A 342 -8.82 16.51 -3.93
N TRP A 343 -7.68 16.17 -3.36
CA TRP A 343 -7.68 15.56 -2.05
C TRP A 343 -8.02 16.67 -1.05
N LEU A 344 -9.07 16.49 -0.26
CA LEU A 344 -9.32 17.38 0.87
C LEU A 344 -8.03 17.47 1.68
N PRO A 345 -7.61 18.68 2.12
CA PRO A 345 -6.49 18.79 3.05
C PRO A 345 -6.74 17.84 4.20
N SER A 346 -5.66 17.18 4.65
CA SER A 346 -5.72 16.28 5.80
C SER A 346 -6.56 16.94 6.89
N PRO A 347 -7.54 16.25 7.52
CA PRO A 347 -8.31 16.82 8.62
C PRO A 347 -7.44 17.29 9.80
N PHE A 348 -6.12 17.20 9.65
CA PHE A 348 -5.09 17.47 10.65
C PHE A 348 -4.12 18.60 10.27
N GLU A 349 -4.11 19.09 9.03
CA GLU A 349 -3.43 20.34 8.72
C GLU A 349 -4.33 21.50 9.20
N GLY A 350 -3.96 22.12 10.29
CA GLY A 350 -4.61 23.28 10.89
C GLY A 350 -4.54 24.53 10.01
N GLY A 351 -5.02 24.42 8.77
CA GLY A 351 -5.20 25.48 7.80
C GLY A 351 -6.67 25.90 7.80
N THR A 352 -6.88 27.14 8.06
CA THR A 352 -8.12 27.88 8.22
C THR A 352 -8.94 28.04 6.96
N GLU A 353 -9.30 26.99 6.19
CA GLU A 353 -10.36 27.13 5.17
C GLU A 353 -10.84 25.73 4.71
N GLY A 354 -11.98 25.28 5.22
CA GLY A 354 -12.85 24.29 4.58
C GLY A 354 -12.77 22.83 4.99
N GLY A 355 -11.74 22.37 5.69
CA GLY A 355 -11.67 21.01 6.24
C GLY A 355 -12.28 20.95 7.64
N GLY A 356 -13.43 20.27 7.81
CA GLY A 356 -14.06 20.13 9.13
C GLY A 356 -13.11 19.45 10.12
N VAL A 357 -12.76 20.15 11.20
CA VAL A 357 -12.00 19.57 12.31
C VAL A 357 -12.84 18.44 12.92
N VAL A 358 -12.26 17.23 13.02
CA VAL A 358 -12.92 16.10 13.67
C VAL A 358 -13.11 16.43 15.15
N ASP A 359 -14.34 16.45 15.62
CA ASP A 359 -14.60 16.43 17.06
C ASP A 359 -14.33 15.02 17.60
N TRP A 360 -13.11 14.83 18.10
CA TRP A 360 -12.66 13.57 18.69
C TRP A 360 -13.40 13.18 19.97
N ASN A 361 -14.26 14.05 20.53
CA ASN A 361 -15.09 13.76 21.70
C ASN A 361 -16.47 13.23 21.32
N SER A 362 -16.84 13.26 20.04
CA SER A 362 -18.11 12.66 19.61
C SER A 362 -18.10 11.14 19.79
N PRO A 363 -19.23 10.50 20.14
CA PRO A 363 -19.28 9.04 20.41
C PRO A 363 -18.76 8.19 19.23
N SER A 364 -19.06 8.59 17.99
CA SER A 364 -18.61 7.88 16.80
C SER A 364 -17.10 8.05 16.58
N ALA A 365 -16.54 9.26 16.78
CA ALA A 365 -15.11 9.48 16.66
C ALA A 365 -14.32 8.72 17.76
N ILE A 366 -14.84 8.65 18.97
CA ILE A 366 -14.25 7.83 20.05
C ILE A 366 -14.21 6.36 19.66
N ARG A 367 -15.29 5.80 19.10
CA ARG A 367 -15.35 4.41 18.63
C ARG A 367 -14.38 4.17 17.47
N PHE A 368 -14.35 5.08 16.49
CA PHE A 368 -13.44 5.02 15.36
C PHE A 368 -11.98 5.05 15.83
N LYS A 369 -11.65 5.98 16.74
CA LYS A 369 -10.33 6.07 17.33
C LYS A 369 -9.95 4.80 18.09
N ALA A 370 -10.86 4.24 18.85
CA ALA A 370 -10.62 2.99 19.59
C ALA A 370 -10.29 1.82 18.65
N ALA A 371 -11.01 1.71 17.52
CA ALA A 371 -10.75 0.72 16.49
C ALA A 371 -9.37 0.92 15.84
N MET A 372 -9.05 2.14 15.44
CA MET A 372 -7.77 2.45 14.80
C MET A 372 -6.59 2.32 15.77
N ASP A 373 -6.79 2.61 17.06
CA ASP A 373 -5.78 2.44 18.12
C ASP A 373 -5.58 0.96 18.50
N ASP A 374 -6.45 0.05 18.07
CA ASP A 374 -6.30 -1.39 18.30
C ASP A 374 -5.68 -2.07 17.07
N ASP A 375 -4.41 -1.82 16.83
CA ASP A 375 -3.64 -2.44 15.74
C ASP A 375 -4.21 -2.11 14.35
N PHE A 376 -4.61 -0.85 14.16
CA PHE A 376 -5.16 -0.35 12.91
C PHE A 376 -6.35 -1.19 12.40
N ASN A 377 -7.30 -1.49 13.27
CA ASN A 377 -8.47 -2.31 12.95
C ASN A 377 -9.47 -1.57 12.05
N THR A 378 -9.10 -1.42 10.78
CA THR A 378 -9.91 -0.76 9.75
C THR A 378 -11.27 -1.43 9.54
N SER A 379 -11.39 -2.74 9.78
CA SER A 379 -12.67 -3.46 9.65
C SER A 379 -13.71 -2.91 10.63
N GLU A 380 -13.31 -2.68 11.89
CA GLU A 380 -14.20 -2.11 12.91
C GLU A 380 -14.43 -0.61 12.68
N ALA A 381 -13.38 0.12 12.29
CA ALA A 381 -13.48 1.54 11.92
C ALA A 381 -14.48 1.77 10.77
N ILE A 382 -14.48 0.93 9.74
CA ILE A 382 -15.46 0.94 8.64
C ILE A 382 -16.88 0.65 9.16
N GLY A 383 -17.04 -0.22 10.15
CA GLY A 383 -18.33 -0.42 10.82
C GLY A 383 -18.91 0.88 11.39
N VAL A 384 -18.05 1.72 12.02
CA VAL A 384 -18.46 3.04 12.52
C VAL A 384 -18.89 3.97 11.38
N LEU A 385 -18.22 3.92 10.22
CA LEU A 385 -18.62 4.71 9.05
C LEU A 385 -20.02 4.31 8.55
N PHE A 386 -20.36 3.02 8.55
CA PHE A 386 -21.71 2.57 8.20
C PHE A 386 -22.78 3.00 9.21
N ASP A 387 -22.46 3.01 10.50
CA ASP A 387 -23.36 3.55 11.52
C ASP A 387 -23.63 5.04 11.29
N LEU A 388 -22.60 5.82 11.01
CA LEU A 388 -22.72 7.24 10.64
C LEU A 388 -23.52 7.44 9.35
N ALA A 389 -23.29 6.62 8.32
CA ALA A 389 -24.06 6.69 7.08
C ALA A 389 -25.57 6.43 7.32
N ASN A 390 -25.91 5.45 8.18
CA ASN A 390 -27.27 5.20 8.59
C ASN A 390 -27.88 6.39 9.36
N GLU A 391 -27.08 7.07 10.17
CA GLU A 391 -27.48 8.26 10.88
C GLU A 391 -27.71 9.44 9.92
N VAL A 392 -26.81 9.68 8.96
CA VAL A 392 -26.99 10.70 7.90
C VAL A 392 -28.27 10.45 7.13
N ASN A 393 -28.55 9.20 6.72
CA ASN A 393 -29.79 8.85 6.01
C ASN A 393 -31.07 9.17 6.83
N ARG A 394 -31.00 9.07 8.15
CA ARG A 394 -32.13 9.29 9.04
C ARG A 394 -32.36 10.76 9.38
N ASN A 395 -31.29 11.52 9.66
CA ASN A 395 -31.38 12.87 10.19
C ASN A 395 -31.00 13.97 9.18
N GLN A 396 -30.35 13.60 8.06
CA GLN A 396 -29.87 14.53 7.03
C GLN A 396 -29.00 15.67 7.58
N SER A 397 -28.28 15.40 8.68
CA SER A 397 -27.46 16.38 9.37
C SER A 397 -26.17 16.63 8.60
N LEU A 398 -25.88 17.89 8.33
CA LEU A 398 -24.58 18.33 7.76
C LEU A 398 -23.42 17.95 8.69
N GLU A 399 -23.60 18.10 10.00
CA GLU A 399 -22.58 17.76 10.99
C GLU A 399 -22.21 16.27 10.94
N THR A 400 -23.22 15.38 10.92
CA THR A 400 -23.01 13.92 10.83
C THR A 400 -22.35 13.55 9.49
N ALA A 401 -22.75 14.17 8.37
CA ALA A 401 -22.14 13.93 7.06
C ALA A 401 -20.68 14.41 7.01
N THR A 402 -20.40 15.56 7.60
CA THR A 402 -19.03 16.10 7.72
C THR A 402 -18.15 15.16 8.55
N LEU A 403 -18.66 14.66 9.68
CA LEU A 403 -17.94 13.71 10.52
C LEU A 403 -17.67 12.38 9.77
N LEU A 404 -18.68 11.85 9.06
CA LEU A 404 -18.52 10.64 8.23
C LEU A 404 -17.39 10.84 7.21
N ARG A 405 -17.40 11.95 6.48
CA ARG A 405 -16.40 12.26 5.46
C ARG A 405 -15.01 12.46 6.07
N ALA A 406 -14.91 13.16 7.19
CA ALA A 406 -13.65 13.40 7.88
C ALA A 406 -13.00 12.11 8.42
N LEU A 407 -13.77 11.24 9.08
CA LEU A 407 -13.26 9.97 9.58
C LEU A 407 -12.87 9.02 8.43
N ALA A 408 -13.66 8.95 7.36
CA ALA A 408 -13.31 8.19 6.17
C ALA A 408 -12.04 8.74 5.49
N GLY A 409 -11.84 10.04 5.50
CA GLY A 409 -10.65 10.72 4.98
C GLY A 409 -9.35 10.29 5.64
N VAL A 410 -9.39 9.95 6.93
CA VAL A 410 -8.23 9.35 7.63
C VAL A 410 -7.75 8.07 6.95
N MET A 411 -8.66 7.34 6.32
CA MET A 411 -8.34 6.14 5.54
C MET A 411 -8.20 6.42 4.03
N GLY A 412 -8.30 7.69 3.60
CA GLY A 412 -8.29 8.08 2.19
C GLY A 412 -9.53 7.64 1.43
N LEU A 413 -10.70 7.59 2.10
CA LEU A 413 -11.99 7.22 1.53
C LEU A 413 -12.94 8.42 1.53
N LEU A 414 -13.98 8.40 0.67
CA LEU A 414 -15.04 9.41 0.55
C LEU A 414 -14.53 10.82 0.25
N GLN A 415 -13.45 10.93 -0.54
CA GLN A 415 -12.79 12.21 -0.83
C GLN A 415 -13.31 12.90 -2.09
N ARG A 416 -14.18 12.24 -2.87
CA ARG A 416 -14.80 12.79 -4.08
C ARG A 416 -16.20 13.31 -3.81
N GLU A 417 -16.73 14.09 -4.75
CA GLU A 417 -18.15 14.41 -4.74
C GLU A 417 -18.98 13.14 -4.92
N PRO A 418 -20.07 12.96 -4.13
CA PRO A 418 -20.87 11.74 -4.20
C PRO A 418 -21.41 11.46 -5.59
N GLN A 419 -21.79 12.50 -6.32
CA GLN A 419 -22.34 12.35 -7.67
C GLN A 419 -21.27 11.89 -8.66
N GLU A 420 -20.06 12.40 -8.55
CA GLU A 420 -18.91 11.97 -9.37
C GLU A 420 -18.64 10.48 -9.20
N PHE A 421 -18.59 9.98 -7.95
CA PHE A 421 -18.41 8.56 -7.69
C PHE A 421 -19.58 7.71 -8.22
N LEU A 422 -20.81 8.13 -7.93
CA LEU A 422 -22.02 7.37 -8.26
C LEU A 422 -22.31 7.33 -9.77
N GLN A 423 -21.87 8.33 -10.52
CA GLN A 423 -22.01 8.43 -11.97
C GLN A 423 -20.74 8.08 -12.74
N GLY A 424 -19.57 8.11 -12.08
CA GLY A 424 -18.28 7.77 -12.67
C GLY A 424 -18.13 6.27 -12.96
N GLY A 425 -17.20 5.94 -13.85
CA GLY A 425 -16.89 4.56 -14.23
C GLY A 425 -17.67 4.09 -15.47
N ALA A 426 -17.60 4.84 -16.58
CA ALA A 426 -17.95 4.30 -17.88
C ALA A 426 -17.00 3.13 -18.20
N SER A 427 -17.53 1.92 -18.20
CA SER A 427 -16.86 0.80 -18.89
C SER A 427 -16.76 1.13 -20.38
N ASP A 428 -15.65 0.81 -21.03
CA ASP A 428 -15.52 0.90 -22.47
C ASP A 428 -16.75 0.27 -23.16
N GLY A 429 -17.57 1.10 -23.82
CA GLY A 429 -18.77 0.67 -24.56
C GLY A 429 -20.11 0.91 -23.86
N GLY A 430 -20.17 1.53 -22.66
CA GLY A 430 -21.43 1.93 -22.01
C GLY A 430 -22.03 3.22 -22.57
N LEU A 431 -23.32 3.48 -22.22
CA LEU A 431 -23.96 4.75 -22.54
C LEU A 431 -23.17 5.91 -21.91
N ASP A 432 -22.91 6.97 -22.68
CA ASP A 432 -22.35 8.22 -22.14
C ASP A 432 -23.42 9.00 -21.36
N ASP A 433 -22.98 9.95 -20.56
CA ASP A 433 -23.85 10.72 -19.67
C ASP A 433 -24.91 11.53 -20.44
N ALA A 434 -24.58 12.00 -21.65
CA ALA A 434 -25.50 12.74 -22.52
C ALA A 434 -26.60 11.84 -23.06
N ALA A 435 -26.26 10.60 -23.47
CA ALA A 435 -27.22 9.62 -23.92
C ALA A 435 -28.15 9.18 -22.77
N ILE A 436 -27.58 8.97 -21.56
CA ILE A 436 -28.37 8.66 -20.35
C ILE A 436 -29.36 9.80 -20.05
N GLN A 437 -28.90 11.04 -20.05
CA GLN A 437 -29.76 12.21 -19.79
C GLN A 437 -30.87 12.32 -20.83
N THR A 438 -30.58 12.11 -22.13
CA THR A 438 -31.59 12.10 -23.21
C THR A 438 -32.67 11.05 -22.98
N GLN A 439 -32.31 9.84 -22.53
CA GLN A 439 -33.28 8.80 -22.20
C GLN A 439 -34.14 9.16 -20.97
N ILE A 440 -33.52 9.77 -19.95
CA ILE A 440 -34.23 10.30 -18.77
C ILE A 440 -35.25 11.34 -19.17
N ASP A 441 -34.87 12.32 -20.01
CA ASP A 441 -35.78 13.38 -20.49
C ASP A 441 -36.92 12.78 -21.30
N THR A 442 -36.67 11.80 -22.17
CA THR A 442 -37.68 11.07 -22.92
C THR A 442 -38.64 10.34 -21.98
N ARG A 443 -38.13 9.69 -20.94
CA ARG A 443 -38.95 9.02 -19.92
C ARG A 443 -39.85 10.03 -19.14
N ILE A 444 -39.29 11.19 -18.80
CA ILE A 444 -40.05 12.24 -18.12
C ILE A 444 -41.19 12.76 -19.04
N ALA A 445 -40.91 12.94 -20.33
CA ALA A 445 -41.94 13.33 -21.32
C ALA A 445 -43.03 12.24 -21.45
N ALA A 446 -42.66 10.98 -21.50
CA ALA A 446 -43.60 9.85 -21.50
C ALA A 446 -44.51 9.84 -20.25
N LYS A 447 -43.94 10.05 -19.06
CA LYS A 447 -44.72 10.17 -17.81
C LYS A 447 -45.70 11.37 -17.87
N LYS A 448 -45.26 12.53 -18.38
CA LYS A 448 -46.13 13.73 -18.52
C LYS A 448 -47.29 13.48 -19.47
N SER A 449 -47.07 12.73 -20.56
CA SER A 449 -48.13 12.35 -21.52
C SER A 449 -48.96 11.15 -21.07
N LYS A 450 -48.74 10.64 -19.87
CA LYS A 450 -49.36 9.43 -19.30
C LYS A 450 -49.11 8.16 -20.09
N ASN A 451 -48.05 8.12 -20.89
CA ASN A 451 -47.54 6.91 -21.56
C ASN A 451 -46.60 6.13 -20.61
N PHE A 452 -47.21 5.45 -19.64
CA PHE A 452 -46.44 4.71 -18.62
C PHE A 452 -45.71 3.50 -19.18
N SER A 453 -46.25 2.90 -20.26
CA SER A 453 -45.57 1.74 -20.92
C SER A 453 -44.20 2.11 -21.46
N ASP A 454 -44.09 3.25 -22.15
CA ASP A 454 -42.79 3.75 -22.65
C ASP A 454 -41.88 4.18 -21.51
N ALA A 455 -42.42 4.81 -20.46
CA ALA A 455 -41.62 5.20 -19.31
C ALA A 455 -40.99 3.98 -18.58
N ASP A 456 -41.75 2.89 -18.47
CA ASP A 456 -41.28 1.62 -17.87
C ASP A 456 -40.29 0.89 -18.77
N ARG A 457 -40.51 0.89 -20.09
CA ARG A 457 -39.56 0.33 -21.07
C ARG A 457 -38.21 1.04 -20.98
N ILE A 458 -38.18 2.37 -21.01
CA ILE A 458 -36.92 3.15 -20.90
C ILE A 458 -36.21 2.86 -19.58
N ARG A 459 -36.95 2.76 -18.46
CA ARG A 459 -36.36 2.41 -17.17
C ARG A 459 -35.70 1.04 -17.20
N LYS A 460 -36.33 0.06 -17.85
CA LYS A 460 -35.83 -1.28 -17.98
C LYS A 460 -34.58 -1.33 -18.88
N GLU A 461 -34.60 -0.65 -20.03
CA GLU A 461 -33.47 -0.56 -20.94
C GLU A 461 -32.24 0.10 -20.27
N LEU A 462 -32.45 1.16 -19.50
CA LEU A 462 -31.40 1.79 -18.72
C LEU A 462 -30.84 0.85 -17.64
N LEU A 463 -31.73 0.11 -16.94
CA LEU A 463 -31.30 -0.86 -15.94
C LEU A 463 -30.48 -2.01 -16.57
N GLU A 464 -30.90 -2.52 -17.73
CA GLU A 464 -30.16 -3.53 -18.49
C GLU A 464 -28.81 -3.02 -18.99
N ALA A 465 -28.70 -1.68 -19.23
CA ALA A 465 -27.44 -0.99 -19.53
C ALA A 465 -26.62 -0.63 -18.27
N GLY A 466 -27.01 -1.12 -17.08
CA GLY A 466 -26.29 -0.85 -15.82
C GLY A 466 -26.56 0.52 -15.22
N ILE A 467 -27.66 1.20 -15.60
CA ILE A 467 -28.04 2.51 -15.09
C ILE A 467 -29.30 2.39 -14.20
N VAL A 468 -29.14 2.75 -12.93
CA VAL A 468 -30.23 2.75 -11.94
C VAL A 468 -30.81 4.16 -11.83
N LEU A 469 -32.11 4.31 -12.10
CA LEU A 469 -32.82 5.58 -11.94
C LEU A 469 -33.40 5.72 -10.54
N GLU A 470 -33.21 6.91 -9.95
CA GLU A 470 -33.76 7.30 -8.65
C GLU A 470 -34.70 8.49 -8.84
N ASP A 471 -36.00 8.26 -8.66
CA ASP A 471 -37.03 9.30 -8.75
C ASP A 471 -37.23 9.99 -7.39
N SER A 472 -37.24 11.32 -7.36
CA SER A 472 -37.48 12.15 -6.18
C SER A 472 -38.45 13.29 -6.50
N ALA A 473 -38.87 14.05 -5.48
CA ALA A 473 -39.70 15.27 -5.68
C ALA A 473 -38.94 16.35 -6.47
N GLN A 474 -37.60 16.33 -6.45
CA GLN A 474 -36.75 17.30 -7.16
C GLN A 474 -36.42 16.85 -8.59
N GLY A 475 -36.77 15.61 -8.97
CA GLY A 475 -36.53 15.10 -10.32
C GLY A 475 -36.01 13.63 -10.31
N THR A 476 -35.60 13.17 -11.49
CA THR A 476 -34.95 11.85 -11.66
C THR A 476 -33.45 12.04 -11.70
N THR A 477 -32.74 11.35 -10.82
CA THR A 477 -31.27 11.21 -10.85
C THR A 477 -30.92 9.79 -11.24
N TRP A 478 -29.66 9.55 -11.53
CA TRP A 478 -29.20 8.23 -11.91
C TRP A 478 -27.85 7.90 -11.30
N ARG A 479 -27.53 6.62 -11.22
CA ARG A 479 -26.20 6.12 -10.89
C ARG A 479 -25.90 4.88 -11.73
N ARG A 480 -24.63 4.53 -11.86
CA ARG A 480 -24.21 3.25 -12.43
C ARG A 480 -24.38 2.13 -11.40
N ALA A 481 -24.79 0.94 -11.84
CA ALA A 481 -25.03 -0.22 -10.99
C ALA A 481 -23.73 -0.78 -10.36
#